data_431a7548a54188dcd464735e6c9e2b41
#
_entry.id   431a7548a54188dcd464735e6c9e2b41
#
_cell.length_a   1.000
_cell.length_b   1.000
_cell.length_c   1.000
_cell.angle_alpha   90.00
_cell.angle_beta   90.00
_cell.angle_gamma   90.00
#
_symmetry.space_group_name_H-M   'P 1'
#
loop_
_entity.id
_entity.type
_entity.pdbx_description
1 polymer ?
#
loop_
_entity_poly.entity_id
_entity_poly.type
_entity_poly.pdbx_seq_one_letter_code
_entity_poly.pdbx_strand_id
1 'polypeptide(L)'
;MKGIQNTITGNFSSIISNNRRFIVPKFQRDYSWNNEQWDDLWQDIETMREEHDEHYMGYLVLQTQDDKLFYIIDGQQRFTTVLLLIYAAIKCVERMIAQGIDIEDNKRRCDSLKSLYIGKEDPVTLDYDNLLTLNRNNNAYFCDYILKLGDLKARNLTATEKLMRSCFEYYEQKLIGKFHSGKDYASFIQSVADGLHFTQIVVNDEMNAFRVFETLNARGVQLSSADLLKNYLFSKVDSETTHSSRIETLERKWSKLTDNIKAEKLPEFLRYYWNMQHKTIRANAVYKTIRQEIKEDKQVFLLLDDLISFSDIYMALTDENDEMWTDSEVKENIALLNLFRLKQPFSLLMAAKRFLPENDFKRVLKTVIMMCFRYNVICDRNPNDQETPFNMLAQSISLEKAVDLSKLSSIMVDDNEFKSAFKEKSFPYNSRNAKVVRYILGKIEHYKGSTQNIRFNDDNVSIEHIYPQNASDEWELDESKMQRFIFRLGNICLLEKGLNRDIQNVGFSDKVTIYKKSSYYYAQKIASDFSEWNEGAIIKLQNEMATAAVSIWRVSV
;
A
#
# COMPACT_ATOMS: atom_id res chain seq x y z
N MET A 1 -34.19 4.58 -14.01
CA MET A 1 -33.58 5.23 -12.81
C MET A 1 -33.63 6.73 -13.05
N LYS A 2 -33.96 7.55 -12.07
CA LYS A 2 -33.83 9.02 -12.23
C LYS A 2 -32.35 9.33 -12.50
N GLY A 3 -32.04 10.02 -13.60
CA GLY A 3 -30.70 10.51 -13.94
C GLY A 3 -29.91 9.75 -15.00
N ILE A 4 -30.35 8.59 -15.45
CA ILE A 4 -29.78 7.94 -16.63
C ILE A 4 -30.48 8.53 -17.86
N GLN A 5 -29.70 9.15 -18.75
CA GLN A 5 -30.20 9.70 -20.00
C GLN A 5 -30.36 8.60 -21.05
N ASN A 6 -29.34 7.75 -21.16
CA ASN A 6 -29.31 6.68 -22.14
C ASN A 6 -28.48 5.48 -21.68
N THR A 7 -28.82 4.29 -22.18
CA THR A 7 -28.01 3.07 -22.02
C THR A 7 -28.02 2.35 -23.36
N ILE A 8 -26.87 2.29 -24.00
CA ILE A 8 -26.71 1.68 -25.33
C ILE A 8 -25.46 0.79 -25.32
N THR A 9 -25.58 -0.42 -25.85
CA THR A 9 -24.41 -1.23 -26.18
C THR A 9 -23.97 -0.90 -27.60
N GLY A 10 -22.69 -0.60 -27.78
CA GLY A 10 -22.12 -0.27 -29.08
C GLY A 10 -20.62 -0.57 -29.09
N ASN A 11 -20.09 -0.67 -30.31
CA ASN A 11 -18.66 -0.89 -30.51
C ASN A 11 -17.84 0.39 -30.30
N PHE A 12 -16.53 0.24 -30.13
CA PHE A 12 -15.63 1.36 -29.85
C PHE A 12 -15.65 2.42 -30.94
N SER A 13 -15.75 2.00 -32.23
CA SER A 13 -15.93 2.90 -33.37
C SER A 13 -17.13 3.82 -33.20
N SER A 14 -18.30 3.28 -32.85
CA SER A 14 -19.53 4.05 -32.65
C SER A 14 -19.45 5.00 -31.45
N ILE A 15 -18.72 4.62 -30.41
CA ILE A 15 -18.53 5.44 -29.20
C ILE A 15 -17.77 6.72 -29.53
N ILE A 16 -16.67 6.61 -30.28
CA ILE A 16 -15.79 7.74 -30.61
C ILE A 16 -16.27 8.54 -31.82
N SER A 17 -17.33 8.11 -32.49
CA SER A 17 -17.89 8.77 -33.65
C SER A 17 -18.47 10.17 -33.36
N ASN A 18 -18.89 10.89 -34.38
CA ASN A 18 -19.62 12.18 -34.28
C ASN A 18 -18.85 13.31 -33.59
N ASN A 19 -17.54 13.39 -33.78
CA ASN A 19 -16.68 14.42 -33.18
C ASN A 19 -16.76 14.50 -31.66
N ARG A 20 -16.99 13.37 -31.01
CA ARG A 20 -16.99 13.28 -29.56
C ARG A 20 -15.58 13.41 -29.00
N ARG A 21 -15.47 14.08 -27.88
CA ARG A 21 -14.23 14.22 -27.08
C ARG A 21 -14.44 13.63 -25.72
N PHE A 22 -13.41 13.02 -25.17
CA PHE A 22 -13.46 12.33 -23.89
C PHE A 22 -12.45 12.93 -22.93
N ILE A 23 -12.89 13.20 -21.71
CA ILE A 23 -12.04 13.68 -20.63
C ILE A 23 -12.09 12.69 -19.48
N VAL A 24 -10.95 12.23 -19.02
CA VAL A 24 -10.83 11.59 -17.71
C VAL A 24 -10.76 12.71 -16.68
N PRO A 25 -11.78 12.85 -15.79
CA PRO A 25 -11.80 13.92 -14.80
C PRO A 25 -10.53 13.92 -13.95
N LYS A 26 -10.10 15.11 -13.51
CA LYS A 26 -8.87 15.31 -12.73
C LYS A 26 -8.85 14.49 -11.44
N PHE A 27 -10.00 14.19 -10.87
CA PHE A 27 -10.17 13.43 -9.64
C PHE A 27 -10.10 11.90 -9.83
N GLN A 28 -10.17 11.41 -11.06
CA GLN A 28 -10.06 9.98 -11.34
C GLN A 28 -8.64 9.48 -11.07
N ARG A 29 -8.55 8.18 -10.70
CA ARG A 29 -7.25 7.54 -10.45
C ARG A 29 -6.37 7.57 -11.71
N ASP A 30 -5.08 7.56 -11.48
CA ASP A 30 -4.08 7.47 -12.53
C ASP A 30 -4.17 6.13 -13.29
N TYR A 31 -3.52 6.07 -14.43
CA TYR A 31 -3.40 4.83 -15.18
C TYR A 31 -2.69 3.76 -14.32
N SER A 32 -3.31 2.59 -14.19
CA SER A 32 -2.89 1.57 -13.22
C SER A 32 -2.90 0.14 -13.75
N TRP A 33 -3.35 -0.10 -14.98
CA TRP A 33 -3.24 -1.40 -15.62
C TRP A 33 -1.77 -1.78 -15.83
N ASN A 34 -1.46 -3.07 -15.70
CA ASN A 34 -0.13 -3.63 -15.83
C ASN A 34 -0.11 -4.75 -16.88
N ASN A 35 0.99 -5.47 -16.98
CA ASN A 35 1.22 -6.48 -18.00
C ASN A 35 0.16 -7.60 -18.02
N GLU A 36 -0.43 -7.96 -16.89
CA GLU A 36 -1.47 -8.98 -16.81
C GLU A 36 -2.72 -8.56 -17.57
N GLN A 37 -3.25 -7.36 -17.29
CA GLN A 37 -4.44 -6.85 -17.97
C GLN A 37 -4.18 -6.50 -19.45
N TRP A 38 -2.96 -6.10 -19.81
CA TRP A 38 -2.62 -5.87 -21.22
C TRP A 38 -2.56 -7.16 -22.02
N ASP A 39 -2.01 -8.23 -21.42
CA ASP A 39 -1.94 -9.53 -22.05
C ASP A 39 -3.32 -10.19 -22.16
N ASP A 40 -4.15 -10.08 -21.14
CA ASP A 40 -5.55 -10.53 -21.16
C ASP A 40 -6.30 -9.86 -22.33
N LEU A 41 -6.23 -8.51 -22.43
CA LEU A 41 -6.88 -7.78 -23.53
C LEU A 41 -6.30 -8.18 -24.90
N TRP A 42 -5.01 -8.42 -25.00
CA TRP A 42 -4.39 -8.87 -26.24
C TRP A 42 -4.92 -10.25 -26.68
N GLN A 43 -5.03 -11.18 -25.75
CA GLN A 43 -5.56 -12.52 -25.99
C GLN A 43 -7.04 -12.48 -26.39
N ASP A 44 -7.84 -11.65 -25.72
CA ASP A 44 -9.25 -11.44 -26.06
C ASP A 44 -9.40 -10.90 -27.50
N ILE A 45 -8.54 -9.93 -27.89
CA ILE A 45 -8.55 -9.40 -29.26
C ILE A 45 -8.12 -10.42 -30.30
N GLU A 46 -7.11 -11.25 -30.00
CA GLU A 46 -6.68 -12.30 -30.94
C GLU A 46 -7.79 -13.36 -31.11
N THR A 47 -8.39 -13.81 -30.01
CA THR A 47 -9.52 -14.76 -30.04
C THR A 47 -10.71 -14.18 -30.80
N MET A 48 -11.10 -12.95 -30.50
CA MET A 48 -12.19 -12.23 -31.19
C MET A 48 -11.97 -12.18 -32.71
N ARG A 49 -10.73 -11.94 -33.14
CA ARG A 49 -10.37 -11.86 -34.57
C ARG A 49 -10.32 -13.25 -35.25
N GLU A 50 -9.85 -14.27 -34.54
CA GLU A 50 -9.79 -15.64 -35.06
C GLU A 50 -11.19 -16.26 -35.20
N GLU A 51 -12.06 -16.01 -34.22
CA GLU A 51 -13.42 -16.52 -34.21
C GLU A 51 -14.41 -15.65 -35.04
N HIS A 52 -13.98 -14.47 -35.50
CA HIS A 52 -14.81 -13.47 -36.16
C HIS A 52 -16.03 -13.08 -35.33
N ASP A 53 -15.85 -12.95 -34.03
CA ASP A 53 -16.88 -12.63 -33.05
C ASP A 53 -16.66 -11.23 -32.44
N GLU A 54 -17.50 -10.84 -31.48
CA GLU A 54 -17.44 -9.58 -30.74
C GLU A 54 -16.95 -9.84 -29.32
N HIS A 55 -16.16 -8.92 -28.76
CA HIS A 55 -15.72 -9.02 -27.37
C HIS A 55 -16.34 -7.92 -26.50
N TYR A 56 -16.96 -8.32 -25.39
CA TYR A 56 -17.61 -7.39 -24.47
C TYR A 56 -16.65 -6.85 -23.41
N MET A 57 -16.34 -5.56 -23.48
CA MET A 57 -15.41 -4.84 -22.61
C MET A 57 -16.03 -4.38 -21.27
N GLY A 58 -17.33 -4.56 -21.08
CA GLY A 58 -18.02 -4.12 -19.86
C GLY A 58 -18.66 -2.72 -19.99
N TYR A 59 -18.93 -2.10 -18.82
CA TYR A 59 -19.60 -0.81 -18.77
C TYR A 59 -18.63 0.35 -19.00
N LEU A 60 -19.14 1.41 -19.65
CA LEU A 60 -18.50 2.72 -19.79
C LEU A 60 -19.51 3.77 -19.28
N VAL A 61 -19.24 4.36 -18.12
CA VAL A 61 -20.11 5.39 -17.54
C VAL A 61 -19.62 6.76 -17.99
N LEU A 62 -20.48 7.47 -18.71
CA LEU A 62 -20.17 8.75 -19.33
C LEU A 62 -21.11 9.83 -18.79
N GLN A 63 -20.55 11.00 -18.52
CA GLN A 63 -21.32 12.20 -18.21
C GLN A 63 -21.16 13.20 -19.35
N THR A 64 -22.27 13.78 -19.80
CA THR A 64 -22.26 14.85 -20.81
C THR A 64 -23.42 15.82 -20.61
N GLN A 65 -23.25 17.04 -21.09
CA GLN A 65 -24.29 18.06 -21.13
C GLN A 65 -24.67 18.42 -22.58
N ASP A 66 -23.79 18.14 -23.55
CA ASP A 66 -23.94 18.63 -24.94
C ASP A 66 -23.77 17.52 -26.00
N ASP A 67 -23.66 16.26 -25.59
CA ASP A 67 -23.41 15.09 -26.46
C ASP A 67 -22.14 15.17 -27.33
N LYS A 68 -21.26 16.13 -27.06
CA LYS A 68 -19.96 16.30 -27.75
C LYS A 68 -18.79 16.08 -26.81
N LEU A 69 -18.86 16.63 -25.60
CA LEU A 69 -17.84 16.47 -24.55
C LEU A 69 -18.32 15.48 -23.50
N PHE A 70 -17.60 14.39 -23.34
CA PHE A 70 -17.92 13.32 -22.42
C PHE A 70 -16.86 13.19 -21.32
N TYR A 71 -17.28 13.22 -20.07
CA TYR A 71 -16.42 12.87 -18.95
C TYR A 71 -16.54 11.38 -18.66
N ILE A 72 -15.42 10.66 -18.64
CA ILE A 72 -15.37 9.23 -18.35
C ILE A 72 -15.38 9.03 -16.82
N ILE A 73 -16.50 8.61 -16.29
CA ILE A 73 -16.67 8.37 -14.85
C ILE A 73 -16.27 6.94 -14.47
N ASP A 74 -16.49 5.98 -15.35
CA ASP A 74 -15.97 4.61 -15.22
C ASP A 74 -15.60 4.02 -16.57
N GLY A 75 -14.66 3.06 -16.57
CA GLY A 75 -14.14 2.42 -17.77
C GLY A 75 -12.88 3.09 -18.34
N GLN A 76 -12.34 4.12 -17.68
CA GLN A 76 -11.19 4.90 -18.16
C GLN A 76 -9.95 4.05 -18.47
N GLN A 77 -9.64 3.04 -17.64
CA GLN A 77 -8.46 2.18 -17.85
C GLN A 77 -8.59 1.40 -19.16
N ARG A 78 -9.76 0.79 -19.39
CA ARG A 78 -10.09 0.05 -20.61
C ARG A 78 -10.05 0.95 -21.84
N PHE A 79 -10.73 2.08 -21.78
CA PHE A 79 -10.78 3.06 -22.86
C PHE A 79 -9.39 3.57 -23.25
N THR A 80 -8.57 3.95 -22.24
CA THR A 80 -7.20 4.41 -22.47
C THR A 80 -6.32 3.31 -23.06
N THR A 81 -6.44 2.07 -22.55
CA THR A 81 -5.62 0.95 -23.05
C THR A 81 -5.94 0.58 -24.50
N VAL A 82 -7.23 0.60 -24.89
CA VAL A 82 -7.62 0.38 -26.31
C VAL A 82 -7.01 1.47 -27.20
N LEU A 83 -7.01 2.72 -26.78
CA LEU A 83 -6.37 3.79 -27.55
C LEU A 83 -4.84 3.62 -27.61
N LEU A 84 -4.17 3.24 -26.52
CA LEU A 84 -2.72 2.98 -26.52
C LEU A 84 -2.35 1.87 -27.52
N LEU A 85 -3.14 0.80 -27.59
CA LEU A 85 -2.97 -0.26 -28.58
C LEU A 85 -3.14 0.26 -30.01
N ILE A 86 -4.19 1.05 -30.27
CA ILE A 86 -4.44 1.65 -31.61
C ILE A 86 -3.27 2.59 -31.98
N TYR A 87 -2.77 3.39 -31.04
CA TYR A 87 -1.63 4.28 -31.29
C TYR A 87 -0.34 3.51 -31.59
N ALA A 88 -0.11 2.39 -30.91
CA ALA A 88 1.01 1.49 -31.21
C ALA A 88 0.91 0.92 -32.65
N ALA A 89 -0.31 0.58 -33.09
CA ALA A 89 -0.54 0.11 -34.46
C ALA A 89 -0.31 1.24 -35.50
N ILE A 90 -0.75 2.47 -35.23
CA ILE A 90 -0.49 3.63 -36.09
C ILE A 90 1.01 3.90 -36.22
N LYS A 91 1.76 3.79 -35.09
CA LYS A 91 3.22 3.93 -35.10
C LYS A 91 3.90 2.88 -35.98
N CYS A 92 3.38 1.65 -36.04
CA CYS A 92 3.89 0.65 -36.97
C CYS A 92 3.73 1.06 -38.44
N VAL A 93 2.61 1.72 -38.81
CA VAL A 93 2.44 2.29 -40.16
C VAL A 93 3.44 3.42 -40.42
N GLU A 94 3.70 4.31 -39.45
CA GLU A 94 4.74 5.34 -39.59
C GLU A 94 6.14 4.75 -39.81
N ARG A 95 6.46 3.64 -39.14
CA ARG A 95 7.73 2.93 -39.36
C ARG A 95 7.84 2.40 -40.80
N MET A 96 6.74 1.92 -41.37
CA MET A 96 6.74 1.49 -42.77
C MET A 96 7.05 2.66 -43.71
N ILE A 97 6.49 3.84 -43.43
CA ILE A 97 6.83 5.06 -44.19
C ILE A 97 8.32 5.37 -44.09
N ALA A 98 8.88 5.32 -42.87
CA ALA A 98 10.30 5.57 -42.63
C ALA A 98 11.21 4.54 -43.33
N GLN A 99 10.71 3.32 -43.53
CA GLN A 99 11.39 2.24 -44.27
C GLN A 99 11.21 2.32 -45.79
N GLY A 100 10.48 3.31 -46.29
CA GLY A 100 10.24 3.48 -47.71
C GLY A 100 9.14 2.61 -48.31
N ILE A 101 8.29 1.96 -47.46
CA ILE A 101 7.22 1.05 -47.91
C ILE A 101 5.93 1.82 -48.14
N ASP A 102 5.41 1.78 -49.37
CA ASP A 102 4.13 2.38 -49.79
C ASP A 102 3.92 3.80 -49.23
N ILE A 103 4.92 4.66 -49.35
CA ILE A 103 5.03 5.96 -48.67
C ILE A 103 3.76 6.80 -48.82
N GLU A 104 3.29 7.03 -50.03
CA GLU A 104 2.15 7.90 -50.29
C GLU A 104 0.85 7.36 -49.67
N ASP A 105 0.57 6.08 -49.90
CA ASP A 105 -0.64 5.45 -49.38
C ASP A 105 -0.60 5.33 -47.85
N ASN A 106 0.57 5.02 -47.26
CA ASN A 106 0.73 4.91 -45.82
C ASN A 106 0.67 6.28 -45.12
N LYS A 107 1.14 7.37 -45.74
CA LYS A 107 0.92 8.73 -45.23
C LYS A 107 -0.57 9.04 -45.14
N ARG A 108 -1.32 8.83 -46.25
CA ARG A 108 -2.77 9.05 -46.28
C ARG A 108 -3.51 8.21 -45.23
N ARG A 109 -3.09 6.94 -45.00
CA ARG A 109 -3.66 6.08 -43.96
C ARG A 109 -3.35 6.64 -42.57
N CYS A 110 -2.10 7.02 -42.32
CA CYS A 110 -1.71 7.63 -41.03
C CYS A 110 -2.51 8.89 -40.71
N ASP A 111 -2.66 9.81 -41.70
CA ASP A 111 -3.40 11.06 -41.50
C ASP A 111 -4.87 10.76 -41.18
N SER A 112 -5.48 9.82 -41.91
CA SER A 112 -6.86 9.38 -41.64
C SER A 112 -7.01 8.75 -40.27
N LEU A 113 -6.12 7.81 -39.88
CA LEU A 113 -6.16 7.14 -38.60
C LEU A 113 -5.90 8.10 -37.43
N LYS A 114 -4.95 9.03 -37.58
CA LYS A 114 -4.69 10.08 -36.58
C LYS A 114 -5.91 10.97 -36.37
N SER A 115 -6.55 11.40 -37.47
CA SER A 115 -7.77 12.19 -37.38
C SER A 115 -8.93 11.47 -36.69
N LEU A 116 -9.02 10.13 -36.80
CA LEU A 116 -10.07 9.34 -36.18
C LEU A 116 -9.80 9.05 -34.70
N TYR A 117 -8.54 8.73 -34.33
CA TYR A 117 -8.23 8.16 -33.03
C TYR A 117 -7.37 9.04 -32.14
N ILE A 118 -6.60 10.00 -32.66
CA ILE A 118 -5.78 10.91 -31.85
C ILE A 118 -6.52 12.23 -31.63
N GLY A 119 -6.94 12.87 -32.72
CA GLY A 119 -7.61 14.16 -32.68
C GLY A 119 -7.52 14.87 -34.03
N LYS A 120 -8.10 16.04 -34.10
CA LYS A 120 -8.14 16.86 -35.29
C LYS A 120 -8.12 18.34 -34.98
N GLU A 121 -7.71 19.13 -35.96
CA GLU A 121 -7.75 20.57 -35.88
C GLU A 121 -9.21 21.07 -36.05
N ASP A 122 -9.65 21.96 -35.17
CA ASP A 122 -10.94 22.63 -35.31
C ASP A 122 -10.82 23.69 -36.40
N PRO A 123 -11.67 23.63 -37.45
CA PRO A 123 -11.52 24.51 -38.59
C PRO A 123 -11.84 26.00 -38.28
N VAL A 124 -12.44 26.30 -37.12
CA VAL A 124 -12.82 27.65 -36.73
C VAL A 124 -11.75 28.29 -35.83
N THR A 125 -11.32 27.54 -34.78
CA THR A 125 -10.35 28.06 -33.82
C THR A 125 -8.91 27.75 -34.20
N LEU A 126 -8.67 26.80 -35.10
CA LEU A 126 -7.37 26.23 -35.46
C LEU A 126 -6.65 25.55 -34.28
N ASP A 127 -7.37 25.30 -33.17
CA ASP A 127 -6.85 24.52 -32.05
C ASP A 127 -6.92 23.02 -32.36
N TYR A 128 -5.97 22.26 -31.85
CA TYR A 128 -5.95 20.82 -32.01
C TYR A 128 -6.73 20.15 -30.88
N ASP A 129 -7.86 19.57 -31.21
CA ASP A 129 -8.75 18.86 -30.31
C ASP A 129 -8.36 17.38 -30.21
N ASN A 130 -7.80 17.00 -29.09
CA ASN A 130 -7.53 15.57 -28.79
C ASN A 130 -8.82 14.80 -28.53
N LEU A 131 -8.91 13.56 -29.06
CA LEU A 131 -10.01 12.64 -28.79
C LEU A 131 -10.12 12.32 -27.29
N LEU A 132 -8.97 12.10 -26.62
CA LEU A 132 -8.89 11.80 -25.20
C LEU A 132 -7.96 12.79 -24.49
N THR A 133 -8.45 13.35 -23.39
CA THR A 133 -7.65 14.09 -22.40
C THR A 133 -7.63 13.31 -21.10
N LEU A 134 -6.46 13.03 -20.56
CA LEU A 134 -6.30 12.29 -19.31
C LEU A 134 -6.34 13.21 -18.08
N ASN A 135 -6.34 12.61 -16.90
CA ASN A 135 -6.24 13.33 -15.64
C ASN A 135 -4.90 14.09 -15.53
N ARG A 136 -4.80 14.99 -14.55
CA ARG A 136 -3.67 15.92 -14.41
C ARG A 136 -2.29 15.23 -14.43
N ASN A 137 -2.16 14.09 -13.77
CA ASN A 137 -0.86 13.42 -13.61
C ASN A 137 -0.41 12.66 -14.87
N ASN A 138 -1.35 12.25 -15.70
CA ASN A 138 -1.08 11.46 -16.89
C ASN A 138 -1.07 12.30 -18.17
N ASN A 139 -1.81 13.41 -18.20
CA ASN A 139 -2.09 14.13 -19.43
C ASN A 139 -0.83 14.74 -20.09
N ALA A 140 0.10 15.28 -19.29
CA ALA A 140 1.31 15.88 -19.84
C ALA A 140 2.16 14.83 -20.60
N TYR A 141 2.42 13.68 -19.97
CA TYR A 141 3.16 12.59 -20.62
C TYR A 141 2.41 12.05 -21.85
N PHE A 142 1.10 11.89 -21.73
CA PHE A 142 0.24 11.41 -22.81
C PHE A 142 0.31 12.32 -24.04
N CYS A 143 0.11 13.63 -23.86
CA CYS A 143 0.16 14.60 -24.95
C CYS A 143 1.57 14.80 -25.52
N ASP A 144 2.59 14.88 -24.67
CA ASP A 144 3.94 15.24 -25.11
C ASP A 144 4.69 14.08 -25.77
N TYR A 145 4.36 12.84 -25.42
CA TYR A 145 5.12 11.67 -25.88
C TYR A 145 4.23 10.62 -26.58
N ILE A 146 3.08 10.25 -26.01
CA ILE A 146 2.26 9.17 -26.58
C ILE A 146 1.55 9.63 -27.86
N LEU A 147 0.83 10.74 -27.82
CA LEU A 147 0.07 11.23 -28.99
C LEU A 147 0.96 11.66 -30.16
N LYS A 148 2.21 12.06 -29.87
CA LYS A 148 3.18 12.43 -30.92
C LYS A 148 3.77 11.23 -31.66
N LEU A 149 3.54 10.01 -31.15
CA LEU A 149 4.07 8.75 -31.70
C LEU A 149 5.60 8.73 -31.90
N GLY A 150 6.31 9.66 -31.24
CA GLY A 150 7.76 9.79 -31.31
C GLY A 150 8.49 8.87 -30.35
N ASP A 151 9.74 9.23 -30.03
CA ASP A 151 10.54 8.52 -29.03
C ASP A 151 10.00 8.81 -27.63
N LEU A 152 9.71 7.75 -26.87
CA LEU A 152 9.18 7.87 -25.53
C LEU A 152 10.26 8.28 -24.55
N LYS A 153 9.98 9.26 -23.68
CA LYS A 153 10.85 9.63 -22.58
C LYS A 153 11.10 8.41 -21.68
N ALA A 154 12.37 8.14 -21.37
CA ALA A 154 12.78 6.93 -20.64
C ALA A 154 13.23 7.19 -19.20
N ARG A 155 13.60 8.43 -18.84
CA ARG A 155 14.17 8.78 -17.53
C ARG A 155 13.28 9.73 -16.76
N ASN A 156 13.37 9.69 -15.43
CA ASN A 156 12.60 10.55 -14.52
C ASN A 156 11.08 10.46 -14.74
N LEU A 157 10.57 9.23 -14.84
CA LEU A 157 9.15 8.95 -14.99
C LEU A 157 8.52 8.62 -13.63
N THR A 158 7.33 9.12 -13.41
CA THR A 158 6.45 8.67 -12.31
C THR A 158 6.03 7.20 -12.49
N ALA A 159 5.45 6.60 -11.47
CA ALA A 159 5.00 5.20 -11.55
C ALA A 159 3.95 5.00 -12.66
N THR A 160 3.01 5.93 -12.79
CA THR A 160 1.94 5.87 -13.78
C THR A 160 2.42 6.14 -15.21
N GLU A 161 3.36 7.08 -15.41
CA GLU A 161 4.00 7.31 -16.71
C GLU A 161 4.80 6.08 -17.19
N LYS A 162 5.46 5.38 -16.26
CA LYS A 162 6.12 4.09 -16.56
C LYS A 162 5.12 3.05 -17.05
N LEU A 163 3.96 2.93 -16.39
CA LEU A 163 2.91 1.99 -16.82
C LEU A 163 2.38 2.34 -18.20
N MET A 164 2.06 3.61 -18.48
CA MET A 164 1.59 4.04 -19.80
C MET A 164 2.61 3.78 -20.89
N ARG A 165 3.89 4.10 -20.62
CA ARG A 165 4.99 3.80 -21.53
C ARG A 165 5.10 2.29 -21.79
N SER A 166 5.12 1.50 -20.73
CA SER A 166 5.26 0.04 -20.84
C SER A 166 4.08 -0.60 -21.56
N CYS A 167 2.85 -0.08 -21.38
CA CYS A 167 1.67 -0.50 -22.12
C CYS A 167 1.82 -0.25 -23.63
N PHE A 168 2.23 0.97 -24.00
CA PHE A 168 2.45 1.33 -25.38
C PHE A 168 3.55 0.46 -26.02
N GLU A 169 4.71 0.33 -25.37
CA GLU A 169 5.82 -0.49 -25.82
C GLU A 169 5.45 -1.98 -25.91
N TYR A 170 4.64 -2.49 -24.98
CA TYR A 170 4.13 -3.86 -25.00
C TYR A 170 3.33 -4.14 -26.29
N TYR A 171 2.35 -3.30 -26.62
CA TYR A 171 1.56 -3.48 -27.84
C TYR A 171 2.37 -3.21 -29.10
N GLU A 172 3.27 -2.24 -29.09
CA GLU A 172 4.17 -2.00 -30.20
C GLU A 172 5.02 -3.24 -30.52
N GLN A 173 5.59 -3.90 -29.48
CA GLN A 173 6.36 -5.15 -29.65
C GLN A 173 5.51 -6.29 -30.21
N LYS A 174 4.26 -6.44 -29.76
CA LYS A 174 3.32 -7.47 -30.30
C LYS A 174 2.96 -7.21 -31.77
N LEU A 175 2.99 -5.96 -32.20
CA LEU A 175 2.57 -5.54 -33.54
C LEU A 175 3.70 -5.43 -34.54
N ILE A 176 4.94 -5.13 -34.12
CA ILE A 176 6.09 -5.04 -35.03
C ILE A 176 6.26 -6.33 -35.81
N GLY A 177 6.23 -6.21 -37.14
CA GLY A 177 6.42 -7.35 -38.05
C GLY A 177 5.23 -8.34 -38.11
N LYS A 178 4.14 -8.06 -37.38
CA LYS A 178 2.94 -8.92 -37.42
C LYS A 178 2.20 -8.84 -38.76
N PHE A 179 2.23 -7.67 -39.40
CA PHE A 179 1.60 -7.40 -40.68
C PHE A 179 2.62 -6.90 -41.71
N HIS A 180 2.32 -7.16 -43.00
CA HIS A 180 3.24 -6.87 -44.10
C HIS A 180 2.90 -5.60 -44.89
N SER A 181 1.73 -5.03 -44.64
CA SER A 181 1.31 -3.81 -45.31
C SER A 181 0.62 -2.82 -44.35
N GLY A 182 0.67 -1.52 -44.66
CA GLY A 182 -0.07 -0.52 -43.90
C GLY A 182 -1.59 -0.72 -43.99
N LYS A 183 -2.07 -1.37 -45.06
CA LYS A 183 -3.49 -1.76 -45.19
C LYS A 183 -3.88 -2.80 -44.14
N ASP A 184 -3.01 -3.77 -43.85
CA ASP A 184 -3.30 -4.81 -42.83
C ASP A 184 -3.31 -4.24 -41.42
N TYR A 185 -2.40 -3.29 -41.12
CA TYR A 185 -2.46 -2.54 -39.84
C TYR A 185 -3.75 -1.73 -39.72
N ALA A 186 -4.18 -1.04 -40.78
CA ALA A 186 -5.45 -0.30 -40.76
C ALA A 186 -6.66 -1.23 -40.60
N SER A 187 -6.66 -2.39 -41.27
CA SER A 187 -7.69 -3.43 -41.10
C SER A 187 -7.69 -4.01 -39.66
N PHE A 188 -6.51 -4.20 -39.06
CA PHE A 188 -6.41 -4.58 -37.67
C PHE A 188 -7.04 -3.55 -36.74
N ILE A 189 -6.68 -2.26 -36.89
CA ILE A 189 -7.25 -1.17 -36.08
C ILE A 189 -8.77 -1.15 -36.23
N GLN A 190 -9.28 -1.29 -37.44
CA GLN A 190 -10.72 -1.32 -37.69
C GLN A 190 -11.37 -2.53 -37.02
N SER A 191 -10.78 -3.74 -37.12
CA SER A 191 -11.33 -4.94 -36.48
C SER A 191 -11.36 -4.80 -34.95
N VAL A 192 -10.36 -4.17 -34.33
CA VAL A 192 -10.35 -3.87 -32.89
C VAL A 192 -11.45 -2.89 -32.53
N ALA A 193 -11.58 -1.78 -33.27
CA ALA A 193 -12.56 -0.75 -32.97
C ALA A 193 -14.00 -1.19 -33.21
N ASP A 194 -14.25 -2.05 -34.20
CA ASP A 194 -15.58 -2.57 -34.51
C ASP A 194 -15.96 -3.79 -33.66
N GLY A 195 -14.99 -4.59 -33.25
CA GLY A 195 -15.22 -5.83 -32.48
C GLY A 195 -15.30 -5.62 -30.96
N LEU A 196 -14.70 -4.55 -30.41
CA LEU A 196 -14.77 -4.28 -28.97
C LEU A 196 -16.04 -3.53 -28.59
N HIS A 197 -16.92 -4.17 -27.82
CA HIS A 197 -18.23 -3.65 -27.44
C HIS A 197 -18.28 -3.20 -25.98
N PHE A 198 -18.94 -2.05 -25.74
CA PHE A 198 -19.16 -1.47 -24.41
C PHE A 198 -20.64 -1.20 -24.19
N THR A 199 -21.14 -1.40 -22.98
CA THR A 199 -22.42 -0.83 -22.57
C THR A 199 -22.19 0.58 -22.04
N GLN A 200 -22.51 1.58 -22.85
CA GLN A 200 -22.46 2.99 -22.48
C GLN A 200 -23.66 3.33 -21.60
N ILE A 201 -23.39 3.94 -20.46
CA ILE A 201 -24.41 4.51 -19.56
C ILE A 201 -24.14 6.02 -19.52
N VAL A 202 -25.00 6.78 -20.18
CA VAL A 202 -24.87 8.23 -20.27
C VAL A 202 -25.76 8.89 -19.22
N VAL A 203 -25.20 9.83 -18.46
CA VAL A 203 -25.89 10.60 -17.43
C VAL A 203 -25.66 12.09 -17.64
N ASN A 204 -26.61 12.91 -17.18
CA ASN A 204 -26.58 14.36 -17.38
C ASN A 204 -25.74 15.10 -16.35
N ASP A 205 -25.59 14.51 -15.16
CA ASP A 205 -24.94 15.15 -14.03
C ASP A 205 -24.05 14.17 -13.27
N GLU A 206 -23.08 14.72 -12.60
CA GLU A 206 -22.06 13.99 -11.86
C GLU A 206 -22.65 13.18 -10.70
N MET A 207 -23.67 13.68 -10.01
CA MET A 207 -24.27 12.99 -8.89
C MET A 207 -24.98 11.70 -9.34
N ASN A 208 -25.64 11.71 -10.48
CA ASN A 208 -26.24 10.51 -11.05
C ASN A 208 -25.18 9.57 -11.61
N ALA A 209 -24.09 10.11 -12.19
CA ALA A 209 -22.93 9.31 -12.61
C ALA A 209 -22.39 8.49 -11.44
N PHE A 210 -22.17 9.10 -10.28
CA PHE A 210 -21.69 8.42 -9.10
C PHE A 210 -22.67 7.38 -8.54
N ARG A 211 -23.97 7.65 -8.57
CA ARG A 211 -24.99 6.67 -8.15
C ARG A 211 -25.03 5.43 -9.03
N VAL A 212 -24.96 5.64 -10.34
CA VAL A 212 -24.87 4.54 -11.31
C VAL A 212 -23.61 3.73 -11.09
N PHE A 213 -22.51 4.41 -10.96
CA PHE A 213 -21.20 3.83 -10.70
C PHE A 213 -21.16 3.01 -9.39
N GLU A 214 -21.69 3.54 -8.26
CA GLU A 214 -21.82 2.78 -7.00
C GLU A 214 -22.65 1.50 -7.19
N THR A 215 -23.73 1.58 -7.96
CA THR A 215 -24.64 0.45 -8.17
C THR A 215 -24.01 -0.65 -9.01
N LEU A 216 -23.24 -0.27 -10.03
CA LEU A 216 -22.55 -1.20 -10.93
C LEU A 216 -21.34 -1.87 -10.28
N ASN A 217 -20.56 -1.10 -9.50
CA ASN A 217 -19.39 -1.62 -8.80
C ASN A 217 -19.73 -2.54 -7.62
N ALA A 218 -20.94 -2.54 -7.12
CA ALA A 218 -21.40 -3.55 -6.15
C ALA A 218 -21.32 -4.99 -6.68
N ARG A 219 -21.10 -5.18 -7.98
CA ARG A 219 -21.05 -6.48 -8.67
C ARG A 219 -19.74 -6.74 -9.46
N GLY A 220 -18.74 -5.81 -9.40
CA GLY A 220 -17.48 -5.90 -10.17
C GLY A 220 -16.22 -5.61 -9.36
N VAL A 221 -15.16 -5.10 -9.99
CA VAL A 221 -13.89 -4.71 -9.33
C VAL A 221 -14.16 -3.65 -8.27
N GLN A 222 -13.96 -3.99 -7.00
CA GLN A 222 -14.23 -3.09 -5.87
C GLN A 222 -13.30 -1.87 -5.93
N LEU A 223 -13.90 -0.68 -6.07
CA LEU A 223 -13.18 0.55 -5.75
C LEU A 223 -12.78 0.58 -4.29
N SER A 224 -11.66 1.21 -4.01
CA SER A 224 -11.25 1.46 -2.64
C SER A 224 -12.26 2.41 -1.96
N SER A 225 -12.42 2.26 -0.64
CA SER A 225 -13.24 3.18 0.16
C SER A 225 -12.81 4.64 -0.02
N ALA A 226 -11.54 4.87 -0.38
CA ALA A 226 -10.96 6.18 -0.63
C ALA A 226 -11.46 6.81 -1.94
N ASP A 227 -11.55 6.03 -3.03
CA ASP A 227 -12.07 6.52 -4.31
C ASP A 227 -13.55 6.90 -4.20
N LEU A 228 -14.33 6.05 -3.51
CA LEU A 228 -15.74 6.33 -3.24
C LEU A 228 -15.90 7.59 -2.39
N LEU A 229 -15.05 7.78 -1.38
CA LEU A 229 -15.08 8.95 -0.52
C LEU A 229 -14.72 10.22 -1.31
N LYS A 230 -13.65 10.18 -2.12
CA LYS A 230 -13.26 11.30 -2.97
C LYS A 230 -14.44 11.79 -3.81
N ASN A 231 -15.02 10.87 -4.55
CA ASN A 231 -16.13 11.15 -5.45
C ASN A 231 -17.31 11.77 -4.68
N TYR A 232 -17.64 11.22 -3.52
CA TYR A 232 -18.69 11.74 -2.67
C TYR A 232 -18.41 13.16 -2.17
N LEU A 233 -17.22 13.43 -1.66
CA LEU A 233 -16.86 14.75 -1.14
C LEU A 233 -16.90 15.82 -2.26
N PHE A 234 -16.40 15.47 -3.45
CA PHE A 234 -16.44 16.37 -4.61
C PHE A 234 -17.88 16.66 -5.03
N SER A 235 -18.76 15.66 -5.07
CA SER A 235 -20.20 15.86 -5.39
C SER A 235 -20.95 16.74 -4.39
N LYS A 236 -20.40 16.97 -3.18
CA LYS A 236 -21.02 17.84 -2.17
C LYS A 236 -20.63 19.30 -2.31
N VAL A 237 -19.50 19.56 -2.94
CA VAL A 237 -18.99 20.93 -3.14
C VAL A 237 -19.36 21.46 -4.52
N ASP A 238 -19.59 20.56 -5.50
CA ASP A 238 -19.98 20.93 -6.84
C ASP A 238 -21.49 21.21 -6.90
N SER A 239 -21.86 22.50 -6.87
CA SER A 239 -23.22 22.96 -7.14
C SER A 239 -23.17 23.97 -8.30
N GLU A 240 -24.24 24.07 -9.09
CA GLU A 240 -24.35 24.97 -10.25
C GLU A 240 -24.00 26.44 -9.97
N THR A 241 -23.90 26.81 -8.70
CA THR A 241 -23.55 28.16 -8.23
C THR A 241 -22.15 28.26 -7.62
N THR A 242 -21.37 27.18 -7.59
CA THR A 242 -20.10 27.15 -6.89
C THR A 242 -18.98 27.75 -7.76
N HIS A 243 -18.24 28.73 -7.24
CA HIS A 243 -17.09 29.30 -7.92
C HIS A 243 -16.00 28.25 -8.12
N SER A 244 -15.37 28.21 -9.28
CA SER A 244 -14.30 27.28 -9.66
C SER A 244 -13.16 27.22 -8.64
N SER A 245 -12.93 28.31 -7.90
CA SER A 245 -11.92 28.41 -6.82
C SER A 245 -12.15 27.46 -5.62
N ARG A 246 -13.40 27.04 -5.36
CA ARG A 246 -13.70 26.10 -4.27
C ARG A 246 -13.36 24.66 -4.67
N ILE A 247 -13.67 24.29 -5.91
CA ILE A 247 -13.30 23.00 -6.48
C ILE A 247 -11.76 22.87 -6.53
N GLU A 248 -11.07 23.91 -6.99
CA GLU A 248 -9.60 23.93 -6.98
C GLU A 248 -9.01 23.81 -5.57
N THR A 249 -9.64 24.43 -4.57
CA THR A 249 -9.24 24.28 -3.17
C THR A 249 -9.45 22.85 -2.67
N LEU A 250 -10.57 22.23 -3.02
CA LEU A 250 -10.89 20.85 -2.69
C LEU A 250 -9.87 19.88 -3.34
N GLU A 251 -9.59 20.06 -4.62
CA GLU A 251 -8.57 19.29 -5.36
C GLU A 251 -7.19 19.40 -4.69
N ARG A 252 -6.76 20.61 -4.36
CA ARG A 252 -5.48 20.84 -3.69
C ARG A 252 -5.40 20.14 -2.33
N LYS A 253 -6.47 20.21 -1.52
CA LYS A 253 -6.52 19.53 -0.21
C LYS A 253 -6.51 18.02 -0.36
N TRP A 254 -7.28 17.49 -1.31
CA TRP A 254 -7.29 16.06 -1.60
C TRP A 254 -5.91 15.58 -2.10
N SER A 255 -5.30 16.29 -3.04
CA SER A 255 -3.95 15.98 -3.52
C SER A 255 -2.94 15.98 -2.38
N LYS A 256 -2.98 16.99 -1.49
CA LYS A 256 -2.10 17.01 -0.31
C LYS A 256 -2.29 15.78 0.59
N LEU A 257 -3.52 15.35 0.80
CA LEU A 257 -3.81 14.13 1.58
C LEU A 257 -3.25 12.88 0.91
N THR A 258 -3.42 12.75 -0.41
CA THR A 258 -2.95 11.56 -1.17
C THR A 258 -1.45 11.58 -1.43
N ASP A 259 -0.82 12.73 -1.45
CA ASP A 259 0.65 12.87 -1.51
C ASP A 259 1.27 12.45 -0.16
N ASN A 260 0.63 12.80 0.96
CA ASN A 260 1.07 12.38 2.28
C ASN A 260 0.90 10.86 2.47
N ILE A 261 -0.28 10.34 2.12
CA ILE A 261 -0.61 8.92 2.30
C ILE A 261 -0.75 8.27 0.92
N LYS A 262 0.10 7.32 0.60
CA LYS A 262 -0.04 6.54 -0.65
C LYS A 262 -1.45 5.95 -0.76
N ALA A 263 -1.99 5.95 -1.97
CA ALA A 263 -3.38 5.56 -2.24
C ALA A 263 -3.78 4.20 -1.63
N GLU A 264 -2.87 3.23 -1.61
CA GLU A 264 -3.11 1.91 -1.03
C GLU A 264 -3.28 1.91 0.49
N LYS A 265 -2.73 2.90 1.21
CA LYS A 265 -2.85 3.02 2.67
C LYS A 265 -4.01 3.91 3.11
N LEU A 266 -4.57 4.70 2.21
CA LEU A 266 -5.63 5.66 2.52
C LEU A 266 -6.89 5.01 3.13
N PRO A 267 -7.39 3.84 2.66
CA PRO A 267 -8.54 3.18 3.29
C PRO A 267 -8.28 2.75 4.75
N GLU A 268 -7.06 2.28 5.05
CA GLU A 268 -6.66 1.88 6.40
C GLU A 268 -6.57 3.11 7.32
N PHE A 269 -5.94 4.18 6.86
CA PHE A 269 -5.87 5.46 7.58
C PHE A 269 -7.26 6.04 7.88
N LEU A 270 -8.15 6.09 6.90
CA LEU A 270 -9.51 6.59 7.08
C LEU A 270 -10.27 5.80 8.17
N ARG A 271 -10.05 4.48 8.26
CA ARG A 271 -10.62 3.64 9.31
C ARG A 271 -10.06 3.99 10.69
N TYR A 272 -8.75 4.17 10.83
CA TYR A 272 -8.14 4.58 12.11
C TYR A 272 -8.60 5.96 12.54
N TYR A 273 -8.61 6.93 11.61
CA TYR A 273 -9.13 8.26 11.86
C TYR A 273 -10.57 8.23 12.35
N TRP A 274 -11.43 7.47 11.68
CA TRP A 274 -12.84 7.39 12.05
C TRP A 274 -13.02 6.72 13.42
N ASN A 275 -12.39 5.60 13.63
CA ASN A 275 -12.51 4.82 14.87
C ASN A 275 -11.94 5.55 16.10
N MET A 276 -11.09 6.53 15.90
CA MET A 276 -10.53 7.39 16.95
C MET A 276 -11.59 8.30 17.60
N GLN A 277 -12.61 8.71 16.86
CA GLN A 277 -13.60 9.70 17.30
C GLN A 277 -15.04 9.16 17.34
N HIS A 278 -15.31 8.07 16.65
CA HIS A 278 -16.63 7.51 16.45
C HIS A 278 -16.68 6.04 16.83
N LYS A 279 -17.90 5.47 16.87
CA LYS A 279 -18.07 4.03 17.09
C LYS A 279 -17.24 3.23 16.08
N THR A 280 -16.55 2.20 16.59
CA THR A 280 -15.67 1.33 15.79
C THR A 280 -16.41 0.72 14.60
N ILE A 281 -15.86 0.89 13.42
CA ILE A 281 -16.36 0.34 12.16
C ILE A 281 -15.31 -0.51 11.44
N ARG A 282 -15.77 -1.42 10.60
CA ARG A 282 -14.91 -2.22 9.71
C ARG A 282 -14.55 -1.43 8.46
N ALA A 283 -13.47 -1.82 7.79
CA ALA A 283 -12.96 -1.14 6.59
C ALA A 283 -14.02 -0.94 5.50
N ASN A 284 -14.88 -1.92 5.26
CA ASN A 284 -15.95 -1.86 4.25
C ASN A 284 -17.12 -0.91 4.62
N ALA A 285 -17.21 -0.46 5.87
CA ALA A 285 -18.24 0.45 6.34
C ALA A 285 -17.80 1.93 6.35
N VAL A 286 -16.49 2.21 6.23
CA VAL A 286 -15.91 3.56 6.36
C VAL A 286 -16.61 4.56 5.45
N TYR A 287 -16.68 4.29 4.16
CA TYR A 287 -17.31 5.17 3.17
C TYR A 287 -18.79 5.45 3.52
N LYS A 288 -19.55 4.38 3.76
CA LYS A 288 -21.00 4.49 4.06
C LYS A 288 -21.24 5.36 5.30
N THR A 289 -20.40 5.22 6.33
CA THR A 289 -20.55 5.94 7.59
C THR A 289 -20.17 7.41 7.43
N ILE A 290 -19.03 7.72 6.79
CA ILE A 290 -18.64 9.11 6.51
C ILE A 290 -19.72 9.82 5.67
N ARG A 291 -20.28 9.14 4.67
CA ARG A 291 -21.36 9.66 3.83
C ARG A 291 -22.64 9.98 4.62
N GLN A 292 -22.93 9.28 5.71
CA GLN A 292 -24.09 9.56 6.56
C GLN A 292 -23.89 10.81 7.43
N GLU A 293 -22.65 11.10 7.83
CA GLU A 293 -22.29 12.21 8.71
C GLU A 293 -22.01 13.51 7.93
N ILE A 294 -21.28 13.43 6.83
CA ILE A 294 -20.87 14.58 6.03
C ILE A 294 -21.90 14.86 4.94
N LYS A 295 -22.70 15.91 5.08
CA LYS A 295 -23.78 16.25 4.15
C LYS A 295 -23.63 17.62 3.49
N GLU A 296 -22.92 18.51 4.16
CA GLU A 296 -22.76 19.89 3.73
C GLU A 296 -21.32 20.18 3.27
N ASP A 297 -21.16 21.14 2.37
CA ASP A 297 -19.87 21.51 1.82
C ASP A 297 -18.86 21.99 2.88
N LYS A 298 -19.33 22.74 3.89
CA LYS A 298 -18.47 23.17 5.03
C LYS A 298 -17.89 21.99 5.78
N GLN A 299 -18.67 20.93 5.99
CA GLN A 299 -18.22 19.72 6.66
C GLN A 299 -17.13 19.00 5.84
N VAL A 300 -17.22 19.07 4.49
CA VAL A 300 -16.20 18.49 3.60
C VAL A 300 -14.84 19.13 3.84
N PHE A 301 -14.77 20.46 3.88
CA PHE A 301 -13.50 21.15 4.08
C PHE A 301 -12.91 20.93 5.47
N LEU A 302 -13.77 20.93 6.52
CA LEU A 302 -13.35 20.61 7.89
C LEU A 302 -12.80 19.18 7.99
N LEU A 303 -13.51 18.22 7.40
CA LEU A 303 -13.04 16.83 7.35
C LEU A 303 -11.68 16.71 6.67
N LEU A 304 -11.48 17.38 5.51
CA LEU A 304 -10.21 17.31 4.81
C LEU A 304 -9.06 17.98 5.57
N ASP A 305 -9.31 19.09 6.25
CA ASP A 305 -8.29 19.73 7.09
C ASP A 305 -7.87 18.82 8.24
N ASP A 306 -8.83 18.17 8.87
CA ASP A 306 -8.57 17.18 9.91
C ASP A 306 -7.80 15.97 9.34
N LEU A 307 -8.26 15.40 8.24
CA LEU A 307 -7.59 14.26 7.61
C LEU A 307 -6.14 14.58 7.24
N ILE A 308 -5.86 15.77 6.69
CA ILE A 308 -4.49 16.20 6.37
C ILE A 308 -3.65 16.29 7.65
N SER A 309 -4.17 16.92 8.71
CA SER A 309 -3.45 17.05 9.98
C SER A 309 -3.15 15.69 10.62
N PHE A 310 -4.10 14.75 10.58
CA PHE A 310 -3.89 13.40 11.10
C PHE A 310 -3.06 12.51 10.20
N SER A 311 -3.01 12.80 8.89
CA SER A 311 -2.13 12.07 7.96
C SER A 311 -0.67 12.25 8.30
N ASP A 312 -0.27 13.45 8.74
CA ASP A 312 1.09 13.72 9.19
C ASP A 312 1.44 12.85 10.41
N ILE A 313 0.54 12.77 11.40
CA ILE A 313 0.74 11.90 12.59
C ILE A 313 0.79 10.42 12.20
N TYR A 314 -0.13 9.98 11.31
CA TYR A 314 -0.16 8.59 10.86
C TYR A 314 1.14 8.18 10.16
N MET A 315 1.66 9.04 9.30
CA MET A 315 2.93 8.78 8.61
C MET A 315 4.11 8.78 9.58
N ALA A 316 4.16 9.73 10.50
CA ALA A 316 5.19 9.76 11.53
C ALA A 316 5.20 8.50 12.41
N LEU A 317 4.04 7.90 12.73
CA LEU A 317 3.97 6.61 13.44
C LEU A 317 4.58 5.44 12.64
N THR A 318 4.76 5.57 11.32
CA THR A 318 5.37 4.55 10.47
C THR A 318 6.88 4.73 10.26
N ASP A 319 7.47 5.84 10.75
CA ASP A 319 8.90 6.15 10.58
C ASP A 319 9.48 6.75 11.87
N GLU A 320 10.39 6.03 12.50
CA GLU A 320 11.10 6.49 13.70
C GLU A 320 12.03 7.69 13.47
N ASN A 321 12.35 8.00 12.22
CA ASN A 321 13.21 9.12 11.84
C ASN A 321 12.43 10.38 11.42
N ASP A 322 11.10 10.32 11.45
CA ASP A 322 10.25 11.48 11.13
C ASP A 322 10.60 12.68 12.03
N GLU A 323 10.56 13.87 11.43
CA GLU A 323 10.89 15.16 12.11
C GLU A 323 9.99 15.44 13.32
N MET A 324 8.79 14.86 13.36
CA MET A 324 7.85 14.97 14.49
C MET A 324 8.43 14.39 15.79
N TRP A 325 9.37 13.45 15.69
CA TRP A 325 9.96 12.78 16.84
C TRP A 325 11.30 13.39 17.21
N THR A 326 11.34 14.23 18.23
CA THR A 326 12.59 14.84 18.75
C THR A 326 13.19 14.06 19.91
N ASP A 327 12.37 13.31 20.65
CA ASP A 327 12.76 12.56 21.84
C ASP A 327 13.24 11.15 21.47
N SER A 328 14.39 10.73 22.03
CA SER A 328 15.02 9.45 21.71
C SER A 328 14.21 8.24 22.20
N GLU A 329 13.50 8.35 23.34
CA GLU A 329 12.64 7.29 23.85
C GLU A 329 11.41 7.10 22.97
N VAL A 330 10.85 8.21 22.47
CA VAL A 330 9.75 8.15 21.49
C VAL A 330 10.22 7.46 20.21
N LYS A 331 11.37 7.85 19.66
CA LYS A 331 11.94 7.21 18.46
C LYS A 331 12.13 5.71 18.65
N GLU A 332 12.69 5.31 19.79
CA GLU A 332 12.86 3.87 20.11
C GLU A 332 11.51 3.14 20.15
N ASN A 333 10.50 3.71 20.80
CA ASN A 333 9.17 3.10 20.87
C ASN A 333 8.46 3.05 19.51
N ILE A 334 8.61 4.06 18.65
CA ILE A 334 8.09 4.02 17.26
C ILE A 334 8.82 2.92 16.45
N ALA A 335 10.14 2.79 16.61
CA ALA A 335 10.89 1.71 15.98
C ALA A 335 10.38 0.32 16.43
N LEU A 336 10.03 0.15 17.70
CA LEU A 336 9.43 -1.08 18.24
C LEU A 336 8.00 -1.30 17.73
N LEU A 337 7.19 -0.25 17.61
CA LEU A 337 5.85 -0.30 16.98
C LEU A 337 5.94 -0.94 15.60
N ASN A 338 6.91 -0.50 14.80
CA ASN A 338 7.15 -0.98 13.44
C ASN A 338 7.79 -2.37 13.41
N LEU A 339 8.76 -2.65 14.28
CA LEU A 339 9.39 -3.98 14.41
C LEU A 339 8.37 -5.07 14.75
N PHE A 340 7.46 -4.78 15.68
CA PHE A 340 6.42 -5.73 16.08
C PHE A 340 5.21 -5.74 15.14
N ARG A 341 5.15 -4.81 14.16
CA ARG A 341 4.04 -4.64 13.21
C ARG A 341 2.70 -4.39 13.88
N LEU A 342 2.70 -3.55 14.89
CA LEU A 342 1.51 -3.23 15.68
C LEU A 342 0.65 -2.21 14.93
N LYS A 343 -0.48 -2.64 14.43
CA LYS A 343 -1.43 -1.78 13.69
C LYS A 343 -2.65 -1.39 14.54
N GLN A 344 -3.06 -2.24 15.44
CA GLN A 344 -4.26 -2.06 16.28
C GLN A 344 -4.25 -0.79 17.11
N PRO A 345 -3.11 -0.30 17.64
CA PRO A 345 -3.10 0.89 18.47
C PRO A 345 -3.06 2.22 17.69
N PHE A 346 -3.07 2.21 16.34
CA PHE A 346 -2.90 3.44 15.56
C PHE A 346 -3.96 4.50 15.87
N SER A 347 -5.26 4.13 15.97
CA SER A 347 -6.31 5.08 16.38
C SER A 347 -6.00 5.73 17.74
N LEU A 348 -5.55 4.92 18.71
CA LEU A 348 -5.18 5.41 20.04
C LEU A 348 -3.97 6.33 20.01
N LEU A 349 -2.91 5.94 19.30
CA LEU A 349 -1.66 6.73 19.24
C LEU A 349 -1.86 8.05 18.47
N MET A 350 -2.69 8.06 17.43
CA MET A 350 -3.09 9.28 16.72
C MET A 350 -3.87 10.23 17.65
N ALA A 351 -4.86 9.71 18.39
CA ALA A 351 -5.60 10.49 19.38
C ALA A 351 -4.69 11.03 20.49
N ALA A 352 -3.83 10.18 21.04
CA ALA A 352 -2.90 10.56 22.10
C ALA A 352 -1.94 11.66 21.65
N LYS A 353 -1.32 11.53 20.46
CA LYS A 353 -0.41 12.57 19.92
C LYS A 353 -1.12 13.89 19.67
N ARG A 354 -2.37 13.86 19.19
CA ARG A 354 -3.14 15.07 18.84
C ARG A 354 -3.66 15.81 20.06
N PHE A 355 -4.13 15.09 21.09
CA PHE A 355 -4.97 15.66 22.12
C PHE A 355 -4.34 15.68 23.52
N LEU A 356 -3.24 14.94 23.74
CA LEU A 356 -2.58 14.87 25.03
C LEU A 356 -1.29 15.71 25.05
N PRO A 357 -0.85 16.16 26.24
CA PRO A 357 0.50 16.69 26.43
C PRO A 357 1.56 15.63 26.06
N GLU A 358 2.75 16.08 25.66
CA GLU A 358 3.84 15.20 25.20
C GLU A 358 4.21 14.11 26.21
N ASN A 359 4.24 14.44 27.50
CA ASN A 359 4.55 13.44 28.55
C ASN A 359 3.49 12.35 28.66
N ASP A 360 2.22 12.69 28.49
CA ASP A 360 1.13 11.70 28.47
C ASP A 360 1.16 10.86 27.21
N PHE A 361 1.45 11.44 26.06
CA PHE A 361 1.67 10.70 24.81
C PHE A 361 2.81 9.68 24.97
N LYS A 362 3.95 10.08 25.54
CA LYS A 362 5.07 9.16 25.81
C LYS A 362 4.65 8.01 26.72
N ARG A 363 3.89 8.30 27.77
CA ARG A 363 3.37 7.29 28.70
C ARG A 363 2.44 6.31 27.97
N VAL A 364 1.51 6.81 27.16
CA VAL A 364 0.59 5.98 26.35
C VAL A 364 1.39 5.10 25.37
N LEU A 365 2.29 5.69 24.60
CA LEU A 365 3.11 4.97 23.61
C LEU A 365 3.90 3.84 24.26
N LYS A 366 4.64 4.14 25.34
CA LYS A 366 5.43 3.14 26.08
C LYS A 366 4.55 2.02 26.63
N THR A 367 3.44 2.36 27.29
CA THR A 367 2.52 1.37 27.88
C THR A 367 1.95 0.45 26.80
N VAL A 368 1.50 1.02 25.68
CA VAL A 368 0.95 0.26 24.54
C VAL A 368 1.99 -0.69 23.95
N ILE A 369 3.24 -0.24 23.76
CA ILE A 369 4.32 -1.10 23.26
C ILE A 369 4.58 -2.27 24.22
N MET A 370 4.67 -2.01 25.54
CA MET A 370 4.89 -3.07 26.53
C MET A 370 3.71 -4.06 26.59
N MET A 371 2.47 -3.55 26.54
CA MET A 371 1.27 -4.41 26.50
C MET A 371 1.26 -5.29 25.25
N CYS A 372 1.48 -4.70 24.09
CA CYS A 372 1.50 -5.44 22.83
C CYS A 372 2.67 -6.43 22.75
N PHE A 373 3.85 -6.08 23.30
CA PHE A 373 4.97 -7.02 23.40
C PHE A 373 4.57 -8.26 24.19
N ARG A 374 3.96 -8.09 25.37
CA ARG A 374 3.49 -9.22 26.20
C ARG A 374 2.42 -10.02 25.47
N TYR A 375 1.40 -9.33 24.94
CA TYR A 375 0.20 -9.92 24.35
C TYR A 375 0.48 -10.63 23.01
N ASN A 376 1.08 -9.87 22.05
CA ASN A 376 1.24 -10.35 20.68
C ASN A 376 2.55 -11.09 20.45
N VAL A 377 3.69 -10.57 21.02
CA VAL A 377 5.02 -11.08 20.66
C VAL A 377 5.37 -12.31 21.52
N ILE A 378 5.06 -12.29 22.81
CA ILE A 378 5.41 -13.38 23.73
C ILE A 378 4.26 -14.39 23.88
N CYS A 379 3.03 -13.92 24.12
CA CYS A 379 1.89 -14.81 24.38
C CYS A 379 1.14 -15.26 23.12
N ASP A 380 1.52 -14.80 21.94
CA ASP A 380 0.91 -15.15 20.65
C ASP A 380 -0.63 -15.02 20.61
N ARG A 381 -1.19 -14.10 21.42
CA ARG A 381 -2.62 -13.83 21.46
C ARG A 381 -3.07 -13.08 20.19
N ASN A 382 -4.34 -13.21 19.85
CA ASN A 382 -4.92 -12.59 18.65
C ASN A 382 -4.89 -11.05 18.74
N PRO A 383 -4.16 -10.35 17.86
CA PRO A 383 -4.07 -8.89 17.89
C PRO A 383 -5.43 -8.18 17.70
N ASN A 384 -6.40 -8.80 17.01
CA ASN A 384 -7.69 -8.20 16.74
C ASN A 384 -8.52 -7.95 18.02
N ASP A 385 -8.28 -8.71 19.09
CA ASP A 385 -8.98 -8.51 20.36
C ASP A 385 -8.60 -7.19 21.04
N GLN A 386 -7.46 -6.61 20.68
CA GLN A 386 -6.98 -5.33 21.19
C GLN A 386 -7.59 -4.11 20.49
N GLU A 387 -8.17 -4.27 19.30
CA GLU A 387 -8.63 -3.14 18.50
C GLU A 387 -9.77 -2.37 19.20
N THR A 388 -10.76 -3.07 19.74
CA THR A 388 -11.89 -2.42 20.41
C THR A 388 -11.48 -1.65 21.66
N PRO A 389 -10.72 -2.20 22.62
CA PRO A 389 -10.23 -1.44 23.78
C PRO A 389 -9.38 -0.22 23.39
N PHE A 390 -8.50 -0.34 22.40
CA PHE A 390 -7.70 0.79 21.94
C PHE A 390 -8.59 1.90 21.32
N ASN A 391 -9.57 1.54 20.50
CA ASN A 391 -10.47 2.51 19.91
C ASN A 391 -11.36 3.19 20.97
N MET A 392 -11.83 2.46 21.97
CA MET A 392 -12.62 3.04 23.08
C MET A 392 -11.78 4.06 23.88
N LEU A 393 -10.52 3.75 24.18
CA LEU A 393 -9.63 4.69 24.83
C LEU A 393 -9.31 5.90 23.95
N ALA A 394 -9.13 5.69 22.63
CA ALA A 394 -8.93 6.78 21.67
C ALA A 394 -10.10 7.75 21.65
N GLN A 395 -11.33 7.23 21.66
CA GLN A 395 -12.57 8.03 21.75
C GLN A 395 -12.64 8.83 23.06
N SER A 396 -12.32 8.18 24.19
CA SER A 396 -12.27 8.88 25.48
C SER A 396 -11.26 10.02 25.46
N ILE A 397 -10.04 9.80 24.95
CA ILE A 397 -9.00 10.85 24.82
C ILE A 397 -9.48 11.97 23.90
N SER A 398 -10.14 11.64 22.79
CA SER A 398 -10.63 12.64 21.84
C SER A 398 -11.69 13.55 22.45
N LEU A 399 -12.50 13.04 23.38
CA LEU A 399 -13.56 13.78 24.08
C LEU A 399 -13.01 14.51 25.32
N GLU A 400 -12.34 13.79 26.19
CA GLU A 400 -11.97 14.24 27.54
C GLU A 400 -10.63 15.00 27.56
N LYS A 401 -9.78 14.84 26.52
CA LYS A 401 -8.41 15.39 26.47
C LYS A 401 -7.53 14.93 27.63
N ALA A 402 -7.86 13.76 28.19
CA ALA A 402 -7.17 13.11 29.28
C ALA A 402 -7.08 11.61 29.03
N VAL A 403 -6.13 10.93 29.70
CA VAL A 403 -5.92 9.49 29.52
C VAL A 403 -6.09 8.73 30.83
N ASP A 404 -6.91 7.68 30.75
CA ASP A 404 -7.04 6.66 31.80
C ASP A 404 -6.66 5.29 31.23
N LEU A 405 -5.42 4.89 31.47
CA LEU A 405 -4.87 3.63 30.95
C LEU A 405 -5.52 2.39 31.60
N SER A 406 -6.20 2.51 32.76
CA SER A 406 -6.92 1.40 33.40
C SER A 406 -8.02 0.82 32.52
N LYS A 407 -8.54 1.61 31.55
CA LYS A 407 -9.51 1.17 30.53
C LYS A 407 -8.95 0.07 29.59
N LEU A 408 -7.62 -0.17 29.59
CA LEU A 408 -6.99 -1.24 28.84
C LEU A 408 -6.83 -2.55 29.63
N SER A 409 -7.33 -2.63 30.87
CA SER A 409 -7.20 -3.80 31.75
C SER A 409 -7.67 -5.12 31.11
N SER A 410 -8.70 -5.08 30.27
CA SER A 410 -9.26 -6.26 29.58
C SER A 410 -8.29 -6.95 28.60
N ILE A 411 -7.27 -6.24 28.15
CA ILE A 411 -6.24 -6.76 27.22
C ILE A 411 -4.86 -6.86 27.87
N MET A 412 -4.79 -6.74 29.17
CA MET A 412 -3.55 -6.97 29.91
C MET A 412 -3.26 -8.47 30.04
N VAL A 413 -1.99 -8.81 29.93
CA VAL A 413 -1.47 -10.13 30.24
C VAL A 413 -0.83 -10.06 31.62
N ASP A 414 -1.26 -10.88 32.54
CA ASP A 414 -0.67 -10.94 33.89
C ASP A 414 0.77 -11.51 33.91
N ASP A 415 1.48 -11.32 35.01
CA ASP A 415 2.87 -11.70 35.12
C ASP A 415 3.09 -13.22 35.08
N ASN A 416 2.15 -14.02 35.57
CA ASN A 416 2.27 -15.48 35.56
C ASN A 416 2.10 -16.05 34.16
N GLU A 417 1.10 -15.59 33.46
CA GLU A 417 0.89 -15.97 32.06
C GLU A 417 2.06 -15.54 31.17
N PHE A 418 2.49 -14.27 31.26
CA PHE A 418 3.63 -13.77 30.54
C PHE A 418 4.90 -14.58 30.81
N LYS A 419 5.19 -14.86 32.08
CA LYS A 419 6.33 -15.66 32.50
C LYS A 419 6.25 -17.08 31.94
N SER A 420 5.07 -17.69 31.96
CA SER A 420 4.85 -19.05 31.45
C SER A 420 5.05 -19.12 29.95
N ALA A 421 4.50 -18.15 29.19
CA ALA A 421 4.69 -18.06 27.75
C ALA A 421 6.17 -17.79 27.39
N PHE A 422 6.86 -16.93 28.16
CA PHE A 422 8.27 -16.62 27.90
C PHE A 422 9.17 -17.84 28.09
N LYS A 423 8.88 -18.72 29.07
CA LYS A 423 9.63 -19.97 29.33
C LYS A 423 9.61 -20.93 28.13
N GLU A 424 8.58 -20.88 27.29
CA GLU A 424 8.43 -21.78 26.14
C GLU A 424 8.69 -21.07 24.80
N LYS A 425 8.91 -19.75 24.84
CA LYS A 425 9.01 -18.95 23.62
C LYS A 425 10.20 -19.34 22.75
N SER A 426 9.92 -19.50 21.45
CA SER A 426 10.90 -19.74 20.42
C SER A 426 10.68 -18.78 19.25
N PHE A 427 11.76 -18.46 18.52
CA PHE A 427 11.73 -17.57 17.36
C PHE A 427 12.44 -18.23 16.19
N PRO A 428 11.72 -18.94 15.29
CA PRO A 428 12.29 -19.47 14.06
C PRO A 428 13.04 -18.40 13.30
N TYR A 429 14.19 -18.76 12.72
CA TYR A 429 15.09 -17.79 12.11
C TYR A 429 14.49 -17.13 10.87
N ASN A 430 14.39 -15.82 10.89
CA ASN A 430 14.18 -14.92 9.76
C ASN A 430 14.72 -13.54 10.17
N SER A 431 14.87 -12.63 9.19
CA SER A 431 15.46 -11.30 9.40
C SER A 431 14.71 -10.46 10.46
N ARG A 432 13.39 -10.59 10.56
CA ARG A 432 12.58 -9.89 11.56
C ARG A 432 12.76 -10.51 12.94
N ASN A 433 12.62 -11.82 13.05
CA ASN A 433 12.77 -12.53 14.33
C ASN A 433 14.17 -12.33 14.91
N ALA A 434 15.20 -12.29 14.08
CA ALA A 434 16.55 -11.93 14.53
C ALA A 434 16.60 -10.55 15.20
N LYS A 435 15.92 -9.54 14.65
CA LYS A 435 15.81 -8.23 15.29
C LYS A 435 15.01 -8.27 16.61
N VAL A 436 13.91 -9.04 16.66
CA VAL A 436 13.11 -9.23 17.87
C VAL A 436 13.93 -9.93 18.96
N VAL A 437 14.66 -10.99 18.63
CA VAL A 437 15.55 -11.71 19.55
C VAL A 437 16.66 -10.78 20.08
N ARG A 438 17.29 -10.00 19.18
CA ARG A 438 18.33 -9.04 19.58
C ARG A 438 17.77 -7.96 20.51
N TYR A 439 16.54 -7.48 20.28
CA TYR A 439 15.85 -6.58 21.21
C TYR A 439 15.65 -7.23 22.58
N ILE A 440 15.10 -8.44 22.61
CA ILE A 440 14.81 -9.16 23.87
C ILE A 440 16.10 -9.38 24.67
N LEU A 441 17.10 -9.96 24.04
CA LEU A 441 18.38 -10.26 24.70
C LEU A 441 19.12 -8.98 25.10
N GLY A 442 19.10 -7.94 24.25
CA GLY A 442 19.70 -6.65 24.58
C GLY A 442 19.08 -5.98 25.81
N LYS A 443 17.74 -6.03 25.96
CA LYS A 443 17.06 -5.54 27.18
C LYS A 443 17.39 -6.37 28.40
N ILE A 444 17.54 -7.68 28.26
CA ILE A 444 17.94 -8.59 29.37
C ILE A 444 19.40 -8.34 29.74
N GLU A 445 20.32 -8.20 28.80
CA GLU A 445 21.73 -7.84 29.05
C GLU A 445 21.85 -6.53 29.84
N HIS A 446 21.13 -5.49 29.39
CA HIS A 446 21.09 -4.20 30.08
C HIS A 446 20.57 -4.33 31.52
N TYR A 447 19.49 -5.10 31.73
CA TYR A 447 18.93 -5.36 33.07
C TYR A 447 19.93 -6.08 33.99
N LYS A 448 20.83 -6.89 33.45
CA LYS A 448 21.90 -7.59 34.17
C LYS A 448 23.15 -6.75 34.42
N GLY A 449 23.14 -5.49 34.04
CA GLY A 449 24.21 -4.53 34.28
C GLY A 449 25.16 -4.29 33.11
N SER A 450 24.87 -4.79 31.95
CA SER A 450 25.64 -4.43 30.75
C SER A 450 25.51 -2.93 30.47
N THR A 451 26.64 -2.26 30.27
CA THR A 451 26.72 -0.83 29.92
C THR A 451 26.58 -0.60 28.41
N GLN A 452 26.57 -1.68 27.62
CA GLN A 452 26.45 -1.59 26.16
C GLN A 452 25.03 -1.22 25.75
N ASN A 453 24.91 -0.22 24.90
CA ASN A 453 23.62 0.16 24.30
C ASN A 453 23.35 -0.72 23.06
N ILE A 454 22.75 -1.87 23.28
CA ILE A 454 22.46 -2.86 22.24
C ILE A 454 21.17 -2.47 21.53
N ARG A 455 21.29 -2.05 20.27
CA ARG A 455 20.15 -1.79 19.42
C ARG A 455 19.78 -3.04 18.62
N PHE A 456 18.48 -3.24 18.37
CA PHE A 456 17.99 -4.42 17.63
C PHE A 456 18.43 -4.48 16.16
N ASN A 457 18.86 -3.35 15.58
CA ASN A 457 19.41 -3.22 14.22
C ASN A 457 20.95 -3.09 14.20
N ASP A 458 21.63 -3.38 15.30
CA ASP A 458 23.09 -3.31 15.36
C ASP A 458 23.71 -4.54 14.68
N ASP A 459 24.37 -4.31 13.56
CA ASP A 459 25.03 -5.35 12.76
C ASP A 459 26.34 -5.88 13.38
N ASN A 460 26.86 -5.25 14.42
CA ASN A 460 28.04 -5.71 15.16
C ASN A 460 27.69 -6.74 16.23
N VAL A 461 26.41 -6.84 16.58
CA VAL A 461 25.90 -7.79 17.58
C VAL A 461 25.32 -9.00 16.87
N SER A 462 25.97 -10.14 17.01
CA SER A 462 25.53 -11.43 16.48
C SER A 462 24.60 -12.16 17.44
N ILE A 463 23.71 -12.95 16.88
CA ILE A 463 22.89 -13.93 17.58
C ILE A 463 23.58 -15.27 17.43
N GLU A 464 24.03 -15.83 18.53
CA GLU A 464 24.68 -17.12 18.60
C GLU A 464 23.72 -18.18 19.10
N HIS A 465 23.62 -19.32 18.38
CA HIS A 465 22.92 -20.52 18.84
C HIS A 465 23.92 -21.40 19.60
N ILE A 466 23.72 -21.56 20.88
CA ILE A 466 24.64 -22.32 21.74
C ILE A 466 24.68 -23.78 21.27
N TYR A 467 23.55 -24.46 21.18
CA TYR A 467 23.42 -25.66 20.37
C TYR A 467 23.11 -25.21 18.91
N PRO A 468 24.02 -25.48 17.97
CA PRO A 468 23.91 -24.93 16.61
C PRO A 468 22.79 -25.57 15.80
N GLN A 469 22.36 -24.88 14.71
CA GLN A 469 21.34 -25.40 13.80
C GLN A 469 21.81 -26.65 13.01
N ASN A 470 23.10 -26.72 12.72
CA ASN A 470 23.77 -27.84 12.09
C ASN A 470 24.89 -28.29 13.03
N ALA A 471 24.55 -29.17 13.98
CA ALA A 471 25.51 -29.64 14.97
C ALA A 471 26.58 -30.55 14.33
N SER A 472 27.83 -30.43 14.80
CA SER A 472 28.89 -31.40 14.48
C SER A 472 28.74 -32.66 15.30
N ASP A 473 29.43 -33.73 14.91
CA ASP A 473 29.45 -35.02 15.67
C ASP A 473 29.97 -34.88 17.10
N GLU A 474 30.62 -33.78 17.45
CA GLU A 474 31.08 -33.45 18.81
C GLU A 474 29.94 -33.21 19.80
N TRP A 475 28.73 -33.00 19.32
CA TRP A 475 27.55 -32.72 20.13
C TRP A 475 26.82 -34.01 20.52
N GLU A 476 27.34 -35.03 20.88
CA GLU A 476 26.79 -36.31 21.34
C GLU A 476 25.34 -36.29 21.90
N LEU A 477 24.44 -35.49 21.29
CA LEU A 477 23.03 -35.28 21.66
C LEU A 477 22.08 -35.82 20.61
N ASP A 478 20.92 -36.29 21.04
CA ASP A 478 19.84 -36.74 20.14
C ASP A 478 19.32 -35.53 19.37
N GLU A 479 19.71 -35.44 18.09
CA GLU A 479 19.34 -34.34 17.18
C GLU A 479 17.83 -34.15 17.10
N SER A 480 17.06 -35.26 17.07
CA SER A 480 15.60 -35.19 16.96
C SER A 480 14.94 -34.54 18.18
N LYS A 481 15.52 -34.72 19.37
CA LYS A 481 15.07 -34.05 20.59
C LYS A 481 15.51 -32.59 20.64
N MET A 482 16.72 -32.29 20.18
CA MET A 482 17.27 -30.93 20.23
C MET A 482 16.60 -29.98 19.20
N GLN A 483 16.03 -30.50 18.11
CA GLN A 483 15.38 -29.70 17.08
C GLN A 483 14.37 -28.69 17.65
N ARG A 484 13.56 -29.08 18.64
CA ARG A 484 12.56 -28.21 19.28
C ARG A 484 13.16 -27.08 20.14
N PHE A 485 14.46 -27.19 20.50
CA PHE A 485 15.13 -26.22 21.34
C PHE A 485 16.02 -25.24 20.57
N ILE A 486 16.32 -25.49 19.31
CA ILE A 486 17.26 -24.67 18.52
C ILE A 486 16.91 -23.19 18.58
N PHE A 487 15.65 -22.85 18.39
CA PHE A 487 15.19 -21.46 18.32
C PHE A 487 14.59 -20.93 19.62
N ARG A 488 14.73 -21.63 20.72
CA ARG A 488 14.32 -21.18 22.06
C ARG A 488 15.27 -20.09 22.55
N LEU A 489 14.72 -19.08 23.24
CA LEU A 489 15.52 -17.98 23.80
C LEU A 489 16.62 -18.48 24.72
N GLY A 490 16.38 -19.57 25.47
CA GLY A 490 17.38 -20.19 26.32
C GLY A 490 18.56 -20.83 25.59
N ASN A 491 18.43 -21.11 24.31
CA ASN A 491 19.51 -21.62 23.45
C ASN A 491 20.25 -20.52 22.68
N ILE A 492 19.96 -19.25 22.96
CA ILE A 492 20.48 -18.14 22.20
C ILE A 492 21.13 -17.13 23.13
N CYS A 493 22.32 -16.63 22.75
CA CYS A 493 22.96 -15.51 23.43
C CYS A 493 23.45 -14.46 22.40
N LEU A 494 23.79 -13.27 22.89
CA LEU A 494 24.47 -12.25 22.11
C LEU A 494 25.97 -12.49 22.14
N LEU A 495 26.61 -12.24 21.00
CA LEU A 495 28.06 -12.37 20.87
C LEU A 495 28.57 -11.28 19.91
N GLU A 496 29.80 -10.84 20.11
CA GLU A 496 30.48 -9.95 19.19
C GLU A 496 30.67 -10.65 17.82
N LYS A 497 30.46 -9.92 16.75
CA LYS A 497 30.53 -10.47 15.38
C LYS A 497 31.87 -11.17 15.07
N GLY A 498 32.96 -10.66 15.62
CA GLY A 498 34.29 -11.28 15.49
C GLY A 498 34.33 -12.66 16.15
N LEU A 499 33.94 -12.74 17.42
CA LEU A 499 33.92 -13.99 18.18
C LEU A 499 32.95 -15.01 17.59
N ASN A 500 31.82 -14.56 17.07
CA ASN A 500 30.83 -15.43 16.43
C ASN A 500 31.33 -16.10 15.15
N ARG A 501 32.22 -15.46 14.39
CA ARG A 501 32.85 -16.07 13.21
C ARG A 501 33.83 -17.18 13.59
N ASP A 502 34.48 -17.05 14.74
CA ASP A 502 35.50 -18.00 15.19
C ASP A 502 34.86 -19.26 15.80
N ILE A 503 33.61 -19.17 16.27
CA ILE A 503 32.94 -20.21 17.04
C ILE A 503 32.30 -21.31 16.19
N GLN A 504 31.71 -20.96 15.05
CA GLN A 504 31.04 -21.88 14.13
C GLN A 504 30.19 -22.98 14.83
N ASN A 505 30.32 -24.26 14.42
CA ASN A 505 29.53 -25.40 14.90
C ASN A 505 30.31 -26.31 15.86
N VAL A 506 31.40 -25.79 16.47
CA VAL A 506 32.26 -26.55 17.38
C VAL A 506 31.50 -27.00 18.62
N GLY A 507 32.06 -28.00 19.32
CA GLY A 507 31.50 -28.54 20.55
C GLY A 507 31.40 -27.51 21.71
N PHE A 508 30.59 -27.81 22.73
CA PHE A 508 30.31 -26.84 23.81
C PHE A 508 31.56 -26.41 24.58
N SER A 509 32.53 -27.31 24.81
CA SER A 509 33.79 -27.01 25.49
C SER A 509 34.59 -25.91 24.79
N ASP A 510 34.63 -25.93 23.47
CA ASP A 510 35.33 -24.95 22.66
C ASP A 510 34.58 -23.62 22.64
N LYS A 511 33.24 -23.66 22.55
CA LYS A 511 32.40 -22.48 22.69
C LYS A 511 32.61 -21.77 24.03
N VAL A 512 32.72 -22.48 25.13
CA VAL A 512 33.00 -21.92 26.47
C VAL A 512 34.28 -21.08 26.45
N THR A 513 35.32 -21.54 25.78
CA THR A 513 36.60 -20.81 25.69
C THR A 513 36.43 -19.45 24.98
N ILE A 514 35.55 -19.37 23.99
CA ILE A 514 35.25 -18.14 23.28
C ILE A 514 34.28 -17.26 24.09
N TYR A 515 33.25 -17.82 24.71
CA TYR A 515 32.30 -17.08 25.53
C TYR A 515 32.96 -16.36 26.72
N LYS A 516 34.02 -16.89 27.31
CA LYS A 516 34.84 -16.22 28.34
C LYS A 516 35.48 -14.91 27.86
N LYS A 517 35.67 -14.74 26.55
CA LYS A 517 36.23 -13.51 25.95
C LYS A 517 35.18 -12.45 25.62
N SER A 518 33.89 -12.83 25.64
CA SER A 518 32.79 -11.93 25.34
C SER A 518 32.60 -10.88 26.43
N SER A 519 32.13 -9.72 26.07
CA SER A 519 31.71 -8.66 27.00
C SER A 519 30.23 -8.78 27.40
N TYR A 520 29.47 -9.72 26.82
CA TYR A 520 28.08 -9.93 27.13
C TYR A 520 27.89 -10.81 28.36
N TYR A 521 26.99 -10.40 29.25
CA TYR A 521 26.73 -11.08 30.53
C TYR A 521 26.36 -12.55 30.34
N TYR A 522 25.41 -12.84 29.42
CA TYR A 522 24.94 -14.22 29.25
C TYR A 522 25.97 -15.13 28.60
N ALA A 523 26.80 -14.65 27.70
CA ALA A 523 27.91 -15.43 27.15
C ALA A 523 28.89 -15.83 28.27
N GLN A 524 29.30 -14.89 29.13
CA GLN A 524 30.18 -15.15 30.27
C GLN A 524 29.51 -16.08 31.29
N LYS A 525 28.22 -15.86 31.59
CA LYS A 525 27.46 -16.70 32.54
C LYS A 525 27.33 -18.14 32.02
N ILE A 526 27.07 -18.35 30.75
CA ILE A 526 27.02 -19.68 30.13
C ILE A 526 28.37 -20.39 30.34
N ALA A 527 29.46 -19.68 30.10
CA ALA A 527 30.80 -20.22 30.26
C ALA A 527 31.19 -20.53 31.73
N SER A 528 30.58 -19.87 32.71
CA SER A 528 30.87 -20.10 34.15
C SER A 528 29.95 -21.12 34.80
N ASP A 529 28.67 -21.15 34.45
CA ASP A 529 27.63 -21.85 35.20
C ASP A 529 27.24 -23.21 34.63
N PHE A 530 27.70 -23.53 33.40
CA PHE A 530 27.35 -24.77 32.72
C PHE A 530 28.63 -25.53 32.31
N SER A 531 28.72 -26.80 32.69
CA SER A 531 29.76 -27.73 32.25
C SER A 531 29.39 -28.47 30.96
N GLU A 532 28.11 -28.58 30.67
CA GLU A 532 27.54 -29.21 29.49
C GLU A 532 26.32 -28.43 29.02
N TRP A 533 25.97 -28.61 27.75
CA TRP A 533 24.82 -27.93 27.15
C TRP A 533 23.81 -28.92 26.62
N ASN A 534 22.67 -29.02 27.28
CA ASN A 534 21.60 -29.98 27.00
C ASN A 534 20.23 -29.32 27.20
N GLU A 535 19.13 -30.09 27.03
CA GLU A 535 17.75 -29.59 27.25
C GLU A 535 17.58 -28.92 28.61
N GLY A 536 18.12 -29.52 29.67
CA GLY A 536 18.04 -29.00 31.05
C GLY A 536 18.71 -27.65 31.20
N ALA A 537 19.89 -27.48 30.59
CA ALA A 537 20.63 -26.21 30.57
C ALA A 537 19.82 -25.11 29.86
N ILE A 538 19.25 -25.42 28.69
CA ILE A 538 18.42 -24.47 27.90
C ILE A 538 17.19 -24.03 28.70
N ILE A 539 16.47 -25.00 29.32
CA ILE A 539 15.28 -24.71 30.13
C ILE A 539 15.67 -23.88 31.35
N LYS A 540 16.76 -24.20 32.03
CA LYS A 540 17.24 -23.46 33.19
C LYS A 540 17.55 -22.01 32.83
N LEU A 541 18.30 -21.78 31.77
CA LEU A 541 18.66 -20.44 31.32
C LEU A 541 17.42 -19.62 30.90
N GLN A 542 16.49 -20.21 30.15
CA GLN A 542 15.26 -19.53 29.75
C GLN A 542 14.34 -19.20 30.93
N ASN A 543 14.30 -20.04 31.97
CA ASN A 543 13.56 -19.75 33.19
C ASN A 543 14.13 -18.55 33.95
N GLU A 544 15.45 -18.40 33.99
CA GLU A 544 16.10 -17.20 34.54
C GLU A 544 15.78 -15.95 33.74
N MET A 545 15.84 -16.03 32.39
CA MET A 545 15.45 -14.95 31.48
C MET A 545 13.99 -14.56 31.69
N ALA A 546 13.07 -15.54 31.81
CA ALA A 546 11.66 -15.31 32.05
C ALA A 546 11.39 -14.56 33.36
N THR A 547 12.20 -14.82 34.39
CA THR A 547 12.09 -14.11 35.67
C THR A 547 12.53 -12.65 35.55
N ALA A 548 13.61 -12.38 34.83
CA ALA A 548 14.04 -11.01 34.51
C ALA A 548 13.02 -10.28 33.60
N ALA A 549 12.45 -11.00 32.63
CA ALA A 549 11.50 -10.47 31.66
C ALA A 549 10.27 -9.84 32.33
N VAL A 550 9.74 -10.41 33.40
CA VAL A 550 8.60 -9.84 34.16
C VAL A 550 8.91 -8.43 34.67
N SER A 551 10.12 -8.21 35.16
CA SER A 551 10.55 -6.90 35.65
C SER A 551 10.83 -5.90 34.51
N ILE A 552 11.47 -6.37 33.45
CA ILE A 552 11.88 -5.54 32.30
C ILE A 552 10.66 -5.01 31.53
N TRP A 553 9.69 -5.87 31.24
CA TRP A 553 8.47 -5.52 30.47
C TRP A 553 7.25 -5.36 31.36
N ARG A 554 7.47 -4.81 32.58
CA ARG A 554 6.36 -4.51 33.50
C ARG A 554 5.44 -3.45 32.88
N VAL A 555 4.13 -3.72 32.90
CA VAL A 555 3.10 -2.77 32.50
C VAL A 555 2.54 -2.10 33.75
N SER A 556 2.53 -0.76 33.75
CA SER A 556 1.89 0.05 34.79
C SER A 556 0.77 0.86 34.11
N VAL A 557 -0.48 0.65 34.52
CA VAL A 557 -1.68 1.34 34.05
C VAL A 557 -2.30 2.18 35.14
#